data_d957dd2182a9424e503e85a934bd6f38
#
_entry.id   d957dd2182a9424e503e85a934bd6f38
#
_cell.length_a   1.000
_cell.length_b   1.000
_cell.length_c   1.000
_cell.angle_alpha   90.00
_cell.angle_beta   90.00
_cell.angle_gamma   90.00
#
_symmetry.space_group_name_H-M   'P 1'
#
loop_
_entity.id
_entity.type
_entity.pdbx_description
1 polymer ?
#
loop_
_entity_poly.entity_id
_entity_poly.type
_entity_poly.pdbx_seq_one_letter_code
_entity_poly.pdbx_strand_id
1 'polypeptide(L)'
;EGRLPPFAINIVGPIAFIIPLWGAIYYWRMDTEAPRDEPIRFNRLRRKVYVYRFFHDGAKPFSRTAWGVRPVVYDWDDLHAEACSLYGPMGTGGFIETVTLAVLKPGTHEVLDRFLFIHEIHRGEMYWAMAQLFMQQGPHALPTFPYPPRDWNNEDVSFNLARRLAPKVVWPADMDLESRTAP
;
A
#
# COMPACT_ATOMS: atom_id res chain seq x y z
N GLU A 1 26.47 -31.99 32.05
CA GLU A 1 24.99 -31.92 31.90
C GLU A 1 24.57 -30.50 32.18
N GLY A 2 24.47 -29.70 31.08
CA GLY A 2 24.13 -28.27 31.12
C GLY A 2 22.63 -28.05 31.28
N ARG A 3 22.10 -28.19 32.48
CA ARG A 3 20.74 -27.74 32.79
C ARG A 3 20.75 -26.21 32.85
N LEU A 4 19.90 -25.61 32.02
CA LEU A 4 19.69 -24.17 32.10
C LEU A 4 19.19 -23.78 33.48
N PRO A 5 19.70 -22.69 34.07
CA PRO A 5 19.27 -22.25 35.39
C PRO A 5 17.76 -21.92 35.38
N PRO A 6 17.02 -22.16 36.49
CA PRO A 6 15.56 -21.98 36.53
C PRO A 6 15.07 -20.62 36.10
N PHE A 7 15.82 -19.55 36.35
CA PHE A 7 15.48 -18.20 35.90
C PHE A 7 15.50 -18.05 34.37
N ALA A 8 16.43 -18.76 33.69
CA ALA A 8 16.51 -18.74 32.24
C ALA A 8 15.28 -19.42 31.60
N ILE A 9 14.78 -20.50 32.18
CA ILE A 9 13.57 -21.18 31.72
C ILE A 9 12.34 -20.28 31.91
N ASN A 10 12.25 -19.60 33.06
CA ASN A 10 11.11 -18.74 33.37
C ASN A 10 11.06 -17.43 32.54
N ILE A 11 12.18 -16.99 31.98
CA ILE A 11 12.24 -15.80 31.13
C ILE A 11 12.29 -16.18 29.64
N VAL A 12 13.19 -17.09 29.27
CA VAL A 12 13.40 -17.48 27.88
C VAL A 12 12.21 -18.25 27.33
N GLY A 13 11.55 -19.09 28.13
CA GLY A 13 10.37 -19.85 27.69
C GLY A 13 9.21 -18.94 27.23
N PRO A 14 8.72 -18.01 28.07
CA PRO A 14 7.70 -17.05 27.65
C PRO A 14 8.10 -16.21 26.43
N ILE A 15 9.33 -15.70 26.39
CA ILE A 15 9.83 -14.89 25.26
C ILE A 15 9.84 -15.71 23.98
N ALA A 16 10.34 -16.95 24.03
CA ALA A 16 10.38 -17.86 22.89
C ALA A 16 8.99 -18.22 22.35
N PHE A 17 7.95 -18.09 23.17
CA PHE A 17 6.56 -18.31 22.76
C PHE A 17 5.88 -17.02 22.29
N ILE A 18 6.08 -15.90 22.98
CA ILE A 18 5.41 -14.63 22.70
C ILE A 18 5.86 -14.05 21.36
N ILE A 19 7.15 -14.09 21.04
CA ILE A 19 7.67 -13.51 19.78
C ILE A 19 7.10 -14.23 18.55
N PRO A 20 7.14 -15.57 18.44
CA PRO A 20 6.51 -16.25 17.31
C PRO A 20 5.00 -16.05 17.23
N LEU A 21 4.31 -16.03 18.37
CA LEU A 21 2.86 -15.77 18.42
C LEU A 21 2.52 -14.36 17.92
N TRP A 22 3.30 -13.35 18.34
CA TRP A 22 3.18 -11.99 17.86
C TRP A 22 3.36 -11.91 16.35
N GLY A 23 4.43 -12.53 15.83
CA GLY A 23 4.69 -12.60 14.40
C GLY A 23 3.59 -13.34 13.65
N ALA A 24 3.10 -14.46 14.15
CA ALA A 24 2.02 -15.22 13.53
C ALA A 24 0.74 -14.40 13.42
N ILE A 25 0.37 -13.66 14.47
CA ILE A 25 -0.82 -12.78 14.45
C ILE A 25 -0.63 -11.62 13.46
N TYR A 26 0.55 -11.00 13.46
CA TYR A 26 0.88 -9.94 12.52
C TYR A 26 0.72 -10.39 11.07
N TYR A 27 1.37 -11.50 10.68
CA TYR A 27 1.31 -12.02 9.31
C TYR A 27 -0.09 -12.53 8.95
N TRP A 28 -0.79 -13.18 9.88
CA TRP A 28 -2.18 -13.58 9.66
C TRP A 28 -3.06 -12.37 9.32
N ARG A 29 -2.94 -11.28 10.07
CA ARG A 29 -3.70 -10.06 9.81
C ARG A 29 -3.29 -9.39 8.50
N MET A 30 -2.00 -9.35 8.18
CA MET A 30 -1.53 -8.87 6.88
C MET A 30 -2.15 -9.63 5.72
N ASP A 31 -2.25 -10.95 5.83
CA ASP A 31 -2.79 -11.79 4.77
C ASP A 31 -4.32 -11.72 4.65
N THR A 32 -5.02 -11.44 5.74
CA THR A 32 -6.48 -11.55 5.78
C THR A 32 -7.22 -10.21 5.85
N GLU A 33 -6.57 -9.15 6.35
CA GLU A 33 -7.17 -7.82 6.49
C GLU A 33 -6.71 -6.83 5.40
N ALA A 34 -5.53 -7.05 4.81
CA ALA A 34 -5.10 -6.26 3.67
C ALA A 34 -6.06 -6.49 2.48
N PRO A 35 -6.52 -5.43 1.81
CA PRO A 35 -7.40 -5.57 0.67
C PRO A 35 -6.69 -6.26 -0.50
N ARG A 36 -7.44 -6.82 -1.44
CA ARG A 36 -6.89 -7.47 -2.65
C ARG A 36 -6.09 -6.52 -3.53
N ASP A 37 -6.40 -5.25 -3.45
CA ASP A 37 -5.77 -4.17 -4.20
C ASP A 37 -5.83 -2.86 -3.42
N GLU A 38 -4.91 -1.95 -3.70
CA GLU A 38 -4.89 -0.58 -3.17
C GLU A 38 -4.91 0.41 -4.35
N PRO A 39 -6.06 0.53 -5.06
CA PRO A 39 -6.14 1.31 -6.27
C PRO A 39 -6.00 2.80 -6.00
N ILE A 40 -5.32 3.47 -6.94
CA ILE A 40 -5.21 4.91 -6.99
C ILE A 40 -6.05 5.41 -8.17
N ARG A 41 -6.95 6.37 -7.93
CA ARG A 41 -7.79 6.98 -8.96
C ARG A 41 -7.41 8.44 -9.16
N PHE A 42 -7.25 8.83 -10.39
CA PHE A 42 -6.95 10.20 -10.80
C PHE A 42 -8.19 10.85 -11.38
N ASN A 43 -8.66 11.96 -10.80
CA ASN A 43 -9.73 12.77 -11.35
C ASN A 43 -9.16 14.08 -11.90
N ARG A 44 -9.01 14.16 -13.22
CA ARG A 44 -8.43 15.29 -13.91
C ARG A 44 -9.24 16.57 -13.72
N LEU A 45 -10.57 16.47 -13.80
CA LEU A 45 -11.46 17.62 -13.76
C LEU A 45 -11.51 18.27 -12.38
N ARG A 46 -11.37 17.46 -11.32
CA ARG A 46 -11.29 17.93 -9.93
C ARG A 46 -9.87 18.20 -9.47
N ARG A 47 -8.87 17.83 -10.27
CA ARG A 47 -7.44 17.83 -9.87
C ARG A 47 -7.20 17.13 -8.53
N LYS A 48 -7.83 15.96 -8.34
CA LYS A 48 -7.73 15.17 -7.12
C LYS A 48 -7.28 13.76 -7.41
N VAL A 49 -6.60 13.17 -6.42
CA VAL A 49 -6.15 11.78 -6.42
C VAL A 49 -6.74 11.08 -5.21
N TYR A 50 -7.46 10.00 -5.46
CA TYR A 50 -8.12 9.18 -4.46
C TYR A 50 -7.31 7.91 -4.28
N VAL A 51 -6.86 7.65 -3.06
CA VAL A 51 -6.00 6.52 -2.72
C VAL A 51 -6.74 5.60 -1.76
N TYR A 52 -6.91 4.34 -2.15
CA TYR A 52 -7.47 3.30 -1.28
C TYR A 52 -6.32 2.69 -0.49
N ARG A 53 -6.12 3.11 0.76
CA ARG A 53 -4.91 2.82 1.51
C ARG A 53 -5.19 1.92 2.70
N PHE A 54 -4.38 0.86 2.83
CA PHE A 54 -4.37 0.00 4.00
C PHE A 54 -3.32 0.45 5.00
N PHE A 55 -3.76 0.70 6.22
CA PHE A 55 -2.88 1.08 7.33
C PHE A 55 -2.70 -0.11 8.26
N HIS A 56 -1.48 -0.32 8.72
CA HIS A 56 -1.14 -1.33 9.70
C HIS A 56 -0.01 -0.86 10.62
N ASP A 57 0.01 -1.35 11.85
CA ASP A 57 1.06 -1.07 12.83
C ASP A 57 1.60 -2.40 13.38
N GLY A 58 2.82 -2.75 12.96
CA GLY A 58 3.49 -3.98 13.39
C GLY A 58 3.79 -4.02 14.88
N ALA A 59 3.93 -2.86 15.53
CA ALA A 59 4.11 -2.78 16.98
C ALA A 59 2.81 -3.02 17.77
N LYS A 60 1.65 -2.95 17.09
CA LYS A 60 0.33 -3.11 17.71
C LYS A 60 -0.55 -4.10 16.95
N PRO A 61 -0.16 -5.38 16.84
CA PRO A 61 -0.90 -6.37 16.05
C PRO A 61 -2.31 -6.66 16.59
N PHE A 62 -2.60 -6.33 17.83
CA PHE A 62 -3.92 -6.51 18.45
C PHE A 62 -4.82 -5.24 18.39
N SER A 63 -4.27 -4.11 17.93
CA SER A 63 -5.04 -2.87 17.81
C SER A 63 -6.09 -3.00 16.71
N ARG A 64 -7.32 -2.56 16.97
CA ARG A 64 -8.37 -2.43 15.95
C ARG A 64 -8.32 -1.09 15.23
N THR A 65 -7.82 -0.06 15.90
CA THR A 65 -7.78 1.30 15.36
C THR A 65 -6.53 1.59 14.54
N ALA A 66 -5.44 0.85 14.76
CA ALA A 66 -4.19 1.01 14.02
C ALA A 66 -4.17 0.24 12.69
N TRP A 67 -5.16 -0.63 12.46
CA TRP A 67 -5.29 -1.46 11.27
C TRP A 67 -6.57 -1.14 10.51
N GLY A 68 -6.53 -1.28 9.20
CA GLY A 68 -7.70 -1.18 8.34
C GLY A 68 -7.52 -0.23 7.17
N VAL A 69 -8.49 -0.28 6.27
CA VAL A 69 -8.52 0.56 5.07
C VAL A 69 -9.06 1.95 5.42
N ARG A 70 -8.37 2.97 4.94
CA ARG A 70 -8.79 4.37 5.01
C ARG A 70 -8.54 5.02 3.66
N PRO A 71 -9.56 5.18 2.82
CA PRO A 71 -9.44 5.95 1.60
C PRO A 71 -9.10 7.41 1.92
N VAL A 72 -8.13 7.96 1.19
CA VAL A 72 -7.65 9.34 1.39
C VAL A 72 -7.72 10.07 0.06
N VAL A 73 -7.96 11.37 0.12
CA VAL A 73 -7.98 12.26 -1.05
C VAL A 73 -6.87 13.28 -0.92
N TYR A 74 -6.09 13.44 -2.00
CA TYR A 74 -5.03 14.42 -2.09
C TYR A 74 -5.25 15.34 -3.29
N ASP A 75 -4.78 16.56 -3.20
CA ASP A 75 -4.71 17.44 -4.35
C ASP A 75 -3.55 17.02 -5.27
N TRP A 76 -3.82 16.96 -6.58
CA TRP A 76 -2.83 16.54 -7.56
C TRP A 76 -1.57 17.42 -7.55
N ASP A 77 -1.74 18.71 -7.32
CA ASP A 77 -0.65 19.69 -7.38
C ASP A 77 0.34 19.56 -6.20
N ASP A 78 -0.06 18.87 -5.13
CA ASP A 78 0.77 18.62 -3.96
C ASP A 78 1.51 17.27 -4.04
N LEU A 79 1.32 16.48 -5.12
CA LEU A 79 1.92 15.16 -5.26
C LEU A 79 3.21 15.18 -6.08
N HIS A 80 4.24 14.54 -5.55
CA HIS A 80 5.52 14.36 -6.21
C HIS A 80 5.97 12.89 -6.16
N ALA A 81 6.44 12.36 -7.29
CA ALA A 81 6.99 11.01 -7.32
C ALA A 81 8.45 11.02 -6.83
N GLU A 82 8.76 10.14 -5.90
CA GLU A 82 10.10 9.91 -5.36
C GLU A 82 10.52 8.46 -5.64
N ALA A 83 11.63 8.27 -6.34
CA ALA A 83 12.24 6.97 -6.52
C ALA A 83 13.20 6.66 -5.35
N CYS A 84 13.01 5.52 -4.71
CA CYS A 84 13.84 5.05 -3.62
C CYS A 84 14.45 3.70 -3.96
N SER A 85 15.78 3.60 -3.80
CA SER A 85 16.50 2.32 -3.84
C SER A 85 17.12 2.09 -2.47
N LEU A 86 16.70 1.00 -1.81
CA LEU A 86 17.20 0.61 -0.50
C LEU A 86 17.90 -0.74 -0.61
N TYR A 87 19.09 -0.83 -0.02
CA TYR A 87 19.75 -2.12 0.17
C TYR A 87 19.23 -2.78 1.43
N GLY A 88 18.42 -3.83 1.26
CA GLY A 88 17.90 -4.60 2.39
C GLY A 88 18.94 -5.62 2.87
N PRO A 89 19.36 -5.59 4.14
CA PRO A 89 20.31 -6.56 4.70
C PRO A 89 19.67 -7.94 4.94
N MET A 90 18.57 -8.24 4.32
CA MET A 90 17.92 -9.55 4.43
C MET A 90 18.68 -10.57 3.61
N GLY A 91 19.18 -11.61 4.24
CA GLY A 91 19.92 -12.81 3.82
C GLY A 91 20.13 -13.17 2.33
N THR A 92 19.48 -12.50 1.42
CA THR A 92 19.62 -12.62 -0.03
C THR A 92 20.23 -11.40 -0.73
N GLY A 93 20.58 -10.34 0.05
CA GLY A 93 21.25 -9.13 -0.44
C GLY A 93 20.57 -8.54 -1.67
N GLY A 94 19.34 -8.05 -1.53
CA GLY A 94 18.57 -7.49 -2.63
C GLY A 94 18.43 -5.98 -2.56
N PHE A 95 18.46 -5.33 -3.71
CA PHE A 95 17.94 -3.97 -3.85
C PHE A 95 16.42 -4.01 -3.81
N ILE A 96 15.84 -3.20 -2.93
CA ILE A 96 14.41 -2.92 -2.93
C ILE A 96 14.22 -1.59 -3.63
N GLU A 97 13.63 -1.65 -4.81
CA GLU A 97 13.28 -0.46 -5.58
C GLU A 97 11.81 -0.15 -5.39
N THR A 98 11.51 1.09 -5.07
CA THR A 98 10.14 1.56 -4.91
C THR A 98 9.98 2.97 -5.47
N VAL A 99 8.82 3.26 -6.03
CA VAL A 99 8.38 4.62 -6.26
C VAL A 99 7.26 4.93 -5.28
N THR A 100 7.45 5.99 -4.52
CA THR A 100 6.46 6.52 -3.59
C THR A 100 5.94 7.85 -4.10
N LEU A 101 4.70 8.19 -3.76
CA LEU A 101 4.18 9.52 -3.95
C LEU A 101 4.26 10.28 -2.63
N ALA A 102 5.05 11.36 -2.63
CA ALA A 102 5.14 12.29 -1.53
C ALA A 102 4.05 13.34 -1.65
N VAL A 103 3.37 13.61 -0.55
CA VAL A 103 2.37 14.67 -0.43
C VAL A 103 3.05 15.86 0.22
N LEU A 104 3.19 16.95 -0.50
CA LEU A 104 3.79 18.18 0.02
C LEU A 104 2.72 19.08 0.65
N LYS A 105 3.15 19.84 1.64
CA LYS A 105 2.35 20.93 2.17
C LYS A 105 2.28 22.06 1.14
N PRO A 106 1.08 22.55 0.80
CA PRO A 106 0.90 23.57 -0.23
C PRO A 106 1.87 24.73 -0.10
N GLY A 107 2.59 25.05 -1.19
CA GLY A 107 3.54 26.17 -1.24
C GLY A 107 4.85 25.95 -0.48
N THR A 108 5.15 24.73 -0.03
CA THR A 108 6.40 24.41 0.69
C THR A 108 7.04 23.12 0.15
N HIS A 109 8.25 22.80 0.64
CA HIS A 109 8.91 21.51 0.40
C HIS A 109 8.74 20.53 1.57
N GLU A 110 7.89 20.85 2.54
CA GLU A 110 7.61 19.99 3.69
C GLU A 110 6.74 18.81 3.27
N VAL A 111 7.22 17.59 3.46
CA VAL A 111 6.48 16.38 3.16
C VAL A 111 5.57 16.04 4.33
N LEU A 112 4.27 15.99 4.08
CA LEU A 112 3.24 15.65 5.07
C LEU A 112 2.99 14.15 5.15
N ASP A 113 3.03 13.44 4.01
CA ASP A 113 2.75 12.02 3.92
C ASP A 113 3.48 11.39 2.74
N ARG A 114 3.62 10.06 2.77
CA ARG A 114 4.13 9.26 1.66
C ARG A 114 3.31 7.99 1.55
N PHE A 115 3.04 7.56 0.33
CA PHE A 115 2.42 6.27 0.07
C PHE A 115 3.06 5.58 -1.12
N LEU A 116 3.01 4.26 -1.11
CA LEU A 116 3.57 3.44 -2.16
C LEU A 116 2.80 3.65 -3.46
N PHE A 117 3.52 3.90 -4.55
CA PHE A 117 2.95 3.94 -5.88
C PHE A 117 3.18 2.61 -6.61
N ILE A 118 4.43 2.13 -6.63
CA ILE A 118 4.78 0.83 -7.21
C ILE A 118 6.15 0.34 -6.71
N HIS A 119 6.37 -0.98 -6.78
CA HIS A 119 7.60 -1.65 -6.37
C HIS A 119 8.65 -1.79 -7.47
N GLU A 120 8.72 -0.93 -8.45
CA GLU A 120 9.72 -1.00 -9.52
C GLU A 120 9.91 0.39 -10.11
N ILE A 121 11.16 0.89 -10.14
CA ILE A 121 11.45 2.26 -10.55
C ILE A 121 11.04 2.49 -12.01
N HIS A 122 11.45 1.63 -12.96
CA HIS A 122 11.13 1.83 -14.37
C HIS A 122 9.63 1.85 -14.67
N ARG A 123 8.87 0.96 -14.04
CA ARG A 123 7.40 0.99 -14.16
C ARG A 123 6.81 2.21 -13.48
N GLY A 124 7.37 2.62 -12.35
CA GLY A 124 6.95 3.79 -11.63
C GLY A 124 7.13 5.06 -12.44
N GLU A 125 8.26 5.25 -13.08
CA GLU A 125 8.52 6.37 -13.99
C GLU A 125 7.51 6.39 -15.14
N MET A 126 7.29 5.24 -15.77
CA MET A 126 6.34 5.11 -16.89
C MET A 126 4.90 5.42 -16.45
N TYR A 127 4.44 4.85 -15.33
CA TYR A 127 3.08 5.10 -14.83
C TYR A 127 2.90 6.53 -14.33
N TRP A 128 3.94 7.12 -13.73
CA TRP A 128 3.89 8.52 -13.32
C TRP A 128 3.82 9.45 -14.53
N ALA A 129 4.61 9.20 -15.57
CA ALA A 129 4.53 9.95 -16.82
C ALA A 129 3.13 9.85 -17.47
N MET A 130 2.52 8.64 -17.45
CA MET A 130 1.15 8.47 -17.93
C MET A 130 0.12 9.20 -17.06
N ALA A 131 0.29 9.19 -15.72
CA ALA A 131 -0.58 9.94 -14.83
C ALA A 131 -0.49 11.45 -15.09
N GLN A 132 0.73 11.99 -15.28
CA GLN A 132 0.94 13.38 -15.64
C GLN A 132 0.30 13.72 -16.98
N LEU A 133 0.49 12.88 -17.99
CA LEU A 133 -0.10 13.08 -19.31
C LEU A 133 -1.63 13.07 -19.24
N PHE A 134 -2.21 12.12 -18.51
CA PHE A 134 -3.66 12.06 -18.28
C PHE A 134 -4.16 13.31 -17.57
N MET A 135 -3.50 13.74 -16.51
CA MET A 135 -3.93 14.90 -15.72
C MET A 135 -3.80 16.23 -16.49
N GLN A 136 -2.85 16.34 -17.41
CA GLN A 136 -2.63 17.53 -18.24
C GLN A 136 -3.52 17.55 -19.48
N GLN A 137 -3.57 16.45 -20.24
CA GLN A 137 -4.15 16.40 -21.57
C GLN A 137 -5.44 15.55 -21.66
N GLY A 138 -5.64 14.61 -20.73
CA GLY A 138 -6.82 13.75 -20.69
C GLY A 138 -6.60 12.39 -21.35
N PRO A 139 -7.67 11.56 -21.43
CA PRO A 139 -7.55 10.16 -21.83
C PRO A 139 -7.12 9.95 -23.27
N HIS A 140 -7.41 10.88 -24.17
CA HIS A 140 -7.02 10.78 -25.58
C HIS A 140 -5.53 10.97 -25.84
N ALA A 141 -4.79 11.50 -24.88
CA ALA A 141 -3.33 11.60 -24.99
C ALA A 141 -2.61 10.33 -24.54
N LEU A 142 -3.31 9.41 -23.87
CA LEU A 142 -2.73 8.17 -23.42
C LEU A 142 -2.48 7.20 -24.59
N PRO A 143 -1.41 6.40 -24.52
CA PRO A 143 -1.19 5.34 -25.51
C PRO A 143 -2.32 4.30 -25.44
N THR A 144 -2.58 3.65 -26.57
CA THR A 144 -3.54 2.53 -26.61
C THR A 144 -2.95 1.34 -25.86
N PHE A 145 -3.70 0.82 -24.89
CA PHE A 145 -3.28 -0.37 -24.15
C PHE A 145 -3.74 -1.61 -24.91
N PRO A 146 -2.83 -2.56 -25.26
CA PRO A 146 -3.16 -3.75 -26.01
C PRO A 146 -4.02 -4.75 -25.19
N TYR A 147 -3.97 -4.64 -23.87
CA TYR A 147 -4.70 -5.50 -22.96
C TYR A 147 -5.54 -4.68 -21.98
N PRO A 148 -6.74 -5.19 -21.60
CA PRO A 148 -7.54 -4.54 -20.57
C PRO A 148 -6.78 -4.53 -19.24
N PRO A 149 -7.03 -3.54 -18.36
CA PRO A 149 -6.46 -3.52 -17.03
C PRO A 149 -6.90 -4.75 -16.24
N ARG A 150 -5.98 -5.30 -15.45
CA ARG A 150 -6.26 -6.44 -14.60
C ARG A 150 -7.18 -6.03 -13.45
N ASP A 151 -8.28 -6.73 -13.29
CA ASP A 151 -9.21 -6.52 -12.17
C ASP A 151 -8.88 -7.46 -11.01
N TRP A 152 -7.95 -7.04 -10.16
CA TRP A 152 -7.53 -7.77 -8.98
C TRP A 152 -8.68 -8.07 -8.01
N ASN A 153 -9.71 -7.24 -8.01
CA ASN A 153 -10.85 -7.36 -7.11
C ASN A 153 -11.75 -8.55 -7.44
N ASN A 154 -11.86 -8.87 -8.73
CA ASN A 154 -12.71 -9.94 -9.24
C ASN A 154 -11.93 -11.13 -9.84
N GLU A 155 -10.60 -11.11 -9.71
CA GLU A 155 -9.77 -12.23 -10.15
C GLU A 155 -10.13 -13.53 -9.41
N ASP A 156 -10.08 -14.66 -10.13
CA ASP A 156 -10.20 -15.97 -9.49
C ASP A 156 -8.97 -16.26 -8.63
N VAL A 157 -9.23 -16.41 -7.35
CA VAL A 157 -8.21 -16.65 -6.31
C VAL A 157 -8.43 -17.99 -5.60
N SER A 158 -9.09 -18.94 -6.26
CA SER A 158 -9.52 -20.22 -5.66
C SER A 158 -8.37 -21.00 -5.01
N PHE A 159 -7.16 -20.92 -5.55
CA PHE A 159 -5.96 -21.61 -5.04
C PHE A 159 -5.17 -20.82 -3.99
N ASN A 160 -5.55 -19.58 -3.66
CA ASN A 160 -4.86 -18.75 -2.70
C ASN A 160 -5.79 -18.40 -1.53
N LEU A 161 -5.62 -19.09 -0.40
CA LEU A 161 -6.48 -18.91 0.78
C LEU A 161 -6.42 -17.47 1.33
N ALA A 162 -5.23 -16.89 1.43
CA ALA A 162 -5.05 -15.52 1.93
C ALA A 162 -5.83 -14.52 1.05
N ARG A 163 -5.67 -14.58 -0.27
CA ARG A 163 -6.44 -13.74 -1.20
C ARG A 163 -7.95 -14.00 -1.18
N ARG A 164 -8.38 -15.23 -0.87
CA ARG A 164 -9.81 -15.54 -0.70
C ARG A 164 -10.41 -14.86 0.52
N LEU A 165 -9.64 -14.80 1.61
CA LEU A 165 -10.04 -14.15 2.86
C LEU A 165 -9.89 -12.62 2.79
N ALA A 166 -8.93 -12.13 2.00
CA ALA A 166 -8.67 -10.70 1.83
C ALA A 166 -9.92 -9.94 1.34
N PRO A 167 -10.26 -8.81 1.96
CA PRO A 167 -11.42 -8.02 1.60
C PRO A 167 -11.30 -7.46 0.18
N LYS A 168 -12.44 -7.37 -0.50
CA LYS A 168 -12.53 -6.66 -1.77
C LYS A 168 -12.47 -5.15 -1.55
N VAL A 169 -12.00 -4.43 -2.57
CA VAL A 169 -12.02 -2.97 -2.57
C VAL A 169 -13.46 -2.48 -2.66
N VAL A 170 -13.89 -1.75 -1.65
CA VAL A 170 -15.21 -1.10 -1.60
C VAL A 170 -15.01 0.36 -1.22
N TRP A 171 -15.14 1.24 -2.20
CA TRP A 171 -15.03 2.69 -1.96
C TRP A 171 -16.25 3.21 -1.20
N PRO A 172 -16.09 4.20 -0.29
CA PRO A 172 -17.22 4.96 0.24
C PRO A 172 -18.05 5.55 -0.91
N ALA A 173 -19.37 5.52 -0.79
CA ALA A 173 -20.27 5.86 -1.90
C ALA A 173 -20.10 7.29 -2.40
N ASP A 174 -19.90 8.23 -1.49
CA ASP A 174 -19.61 9.64 -1.79
C ASP A 174 -18.29 9.81 -2.55
N MET A 175 -17.22 9.16 -2.07
CA MET A 175 -15.91 9.18 -2.69
C MET A 175 -15.90 8.44 -4.05
N ASP A 176 -16.63 7.32 -4.16
CA ASP A 176 -16.77 6.61 -5.44
C ASP A 176 -17.44 7.49 -6.49
N LEU A 177 -18.52 8.19 -6.11
CA LEU A 177 -19.20 9.14 -6.99
C LEU A 177 -18.29 10.33 -7.34
N GLU A 178 -17.68 10.97 -6.34
CA GLU A 178 -16.81 12.12 -6.55
C GLU A 178 -15.61 11.78 -7.46
N SER A 179 -14.99 10.60 -7.26
CA SER A 179 -13.82 10.19 -8.05
C SER A 179 -14.11 9.96 -9.53
N ARG A 180 -15.38 9.76 -9.91
CA ARG A 180 -15.82 9.43 -11.28
C ARG A 180 -16.52 10.58 -12.00
N THR A 181 -16.90 11.64 -11.28
CA THR A 181 -17.70 12.74 -11.82
C THR A 181 -16.90 14.04 -11.90
N ALA A 182 -17.35 14.95 -12.76
CA ALA A 182 -16.92 16.33 -12.77
C ALA A 182 -17.37 17.07 -11.48
N PRO A 183 -16.75 18.23 -11.19
CA PRO A 183 -17.21 19.11 -10.11
C PRO A 183 -18.63 19.58 -10.32
#